data_2494c9feda9263508347b2ab288561fb
#
_entry.id   2494c9feda9263508347b2ab288561fb
#
_cell.length_a   1.000
_cell.length_b   1.000
_cell.length_c   1.000
_cell.angle_alpha   90.00
_cell.angle_beta   90.00
_cell.angle_gamma   90.00
#
_symmetry.space_group_name_H-M   'P 1'
#
loop_
_entity.id
_entity.type
_entity.pdbx_description
1 polymer ?
#
loop_
_entity_poly.entity_id
_entity_poly.type
_entity_poly.pdbx_seq_one_letter_code
_entity_poly.pdbx_strand_id
1 'polypeptide(L)'
;MPKPRGYTWPGLGTTGLTFTELSHPWGLGVPNWPYFEDVKIERVHYMAKSGVLTQRITTVMHSGTHIDAPAHVVEGTPFLEEVPLECFFGTGVVVSIPKKKWEVITAKDLENARPKIQKGDIVIVNTGWHHYYSDSQIGRAHV
;
A
#
# COMPACT_ATOMS: atom_id res chain seq x y z
N MET A 1 -1.81 -14.15 -7.87
CA MET A 1 -1.44 -15.58 -7.64
C MET A 1 -2.71 -16.41 -7.67
N PRO A 2 -2.75 -17.56 -8.36
CA PRO A 2 -3.90 -18.45 -8.25
C PRO A 2 -3.99 -18.99 -6.82
N LYS A 3 -5.19 -18.99 -6.25
CA LYS A 3 -5.43 -19.60 -4.94
C LYS A 3 -5.00 -21.07 -4.96
N PRO A 4 -4.28 -21.58 -3.94
CA PRO A 4 -3.94 -22.99 -3.85
C PRO A 4 -5.21 -23.81 -3.89
N ARG A 5 -5.28 -24.79 -4.81
CA ARG A 5 -6.45 -25.65 -4.96
C ARG A 5 -6.64 -26.48 -3.69
N GLY A 6 -7.81 -26.40 -3.10
CA GLY A 6 -8.21 -27.28 -2.00
C GLY A 6 -7.78 -26.84 -0.61
N TYR A 7 -7.13 -25.67 -0.42
CA TYR A 7 -6.84 -25.18 0.92
C TYR A 7 -7.95 -24.25 1.41
N THR A 8 -8.56 -24.61 2.54
CA THR A 8 -9.53 -23.78 3.24
C THR A 8 -8.88 -23.19 4.49
N TRP A 9 -9.10 -21.90 4.73
CA TRP A 9 -8.61 -21.21 5.92
C TRP A 9 -9.64 -21.37 7.04
N PRO A 10 -9.37 -22.18 8.09
CA PRO A 10 -10.31 -22.35 9.19
C PRO A 10 -10.50 -21.02 9.92
N GLY A 11 -11.73 -20.70 10.28
CA GLY A 11 -12.09 -19.50 11.04
C GLY A 11 -12.31 -18.23 10.23
N LEU A 12 -12.05 -18.23 8.91
CA LEU A 12 -12.45 -17.13 8.05
C LEU A 12 -13.96 -17.14 7.79
N GLY A 13 -14.62 -16.01 8.00
CA GLY A 13 -16.07 -15.86 7.82
C GLY A 13 -16.89 -15.87 9.11
N THR A 14 -16.27 -16.06 10.28
CA THR A 14 -16.99 -16.07 11.57
C THR A 14 -17.10 -14.70 12.25
N THR A 15 -16.43 -13.67 11.72
CA THR A 15 -16.36 -12.36 12.36
C THR A 15 -17.56 -11.46 12.05
N GLY A 16 -18.39 -11.79 11.07
CA GLY A 16 -19.45 -10.92 10.57
C GLY A 16 -18.94 -9.64 9.84
N LEU A 17 -17.62 -9.52 9.68
CA LEU A 17 -16.98 -8.39 9.00
C LEU A 17 -16.75 -8.71 7.52
N THR A 18 -16.87 -7.70 6.68
CA THR A 18 -16.43 -7.75 5.29
C THR A 18 -15.03 -7.17 5.19
N PHE A 19 -14.12 -7.95 4.61
CA PHE A 19 -12.74 -7.49 4.37
C PHE A 19 -12.54 -7.17 2.90
N THR A 20 -11.96 -6.01 2.64
CA THR A 20 -11.59 -5.57 1.30
C THR A 20 -10.08 -5.41 1.23
N GLU A 21 -9.44 -6.15 0.31
CA GLU A 21 -8.01 -5.98 0.03
C GLU A 21 -7.80 -4.70 -0.79
N LEU A 22 -7.07 -3.76 -0.22
CA LEU A 22 -6.75 -2.48 -0.87
C LEU A 22 -5.30 -2.41 -1.34
N SER A 23 -4.46 -3.38 -0.96
CA SER A 23 -3.08 -3.43 -1.41
C SER A 23 -2.99 -4.00 -2.82
N HIS A 24 -2.15 -3.41 -3.63
CA HIS A 24 -1.74 -4.02 -4.87
C HIS A 24 -0.82 -5.23 -4.62
N PRO A 25 -0.81 -6.24 -5.51
CA PRO A 25 0.15 -7.33 -5.42
C PRO A 25 1.58 -6.80 -5.38
N TRP A 26 2.35 -7.28 -4.39
CA TRP A 26 3.74 -6.88 -4.23
C TRP A 26 4.67 -8.02 -4.67
N GLY A 27 5.78 -7.69 -5.32
CA GLY A 27 6.76 -8.66 -5.78
C GLY A 27 7.58 -8.17 -6.97
N LEU A 28 8.05 -9.10 -7.79
CA LEU A 28 8.77 -8.76 -9.02
C LEU A 28 7.86 -7.96 -9.97
N GLY A 29 8.40 -6.88 -10.50
CA GLY A 29 7.68 -6.00 -11.43
C GLY A 29 6.68 -5.05 -10.76
N VAL A 30 6.71 -4.92 -9.42
CA VAL A 30 5.95 -3.86 -8.75
C VAL A 30 6.43 -2.50 -9.26
N PRO A 31 5.51 -1.58 -9.64
CA PRO A 31 5.90 -0.25 -10.07
C PRO A 31 6.63 0.50 -8.95
N ASN A 32 7.85 0.95 -9.24
CA ASN A 32 8.67 1.75 -8.34
C ASN A 32 8.83 3.17 -8.86
N TRP A 33 9.27 4.05 -7.97
CA TRP A 33 9.78 5.36 -8.36
C TRP A 33 10.92 5.22 -9.38
N PRO A 34 10.97 6.02 -10.44
CA PRO A 34 11.89 5.81 -11.57
C PRO A 34 13.37 5.73 -11.25
N TYR A 35 13.77 6.25 -10.09
CA TYR A 35 15.18 6.26 -9.64
C TYR A 35 15.51 5.17 -8.63
N PHE A 36 14.52 4.34 -8.27
CA PHE A 36 14.73 3.23 -7.34
C PHE A 36 15.02 1.93 -8.08
N GLU A 37 15.83 1.08 -7.46
CA GLU A 37 16.08 -0.25 -7.98
C GLU A 37 14.81 -1.10 -7.94
N ASP A 38 14.68 -1.97 -8.95
CA ASP A 38 13.62 -2.97 -8.96
C ASP A 38 13.73 -3.93 -7.78
N VAL A 39 12.59 -4.42 -7.32
CA VAL A 39 12.53 -5.49 -6.32
C VAL A 39 13.23 -6.73 -6.86
N LYS A 40 14.19 -7.26 -6.08
CA LYS A 40 14.88 -8.52 -6.37
C LYS A 40 14.41 -9.58 -5.40
N ILE A 41 14.02 -10.74 -5.91
CA ILE A 41 13.61 -11.89 -5.13
C ILE A 41 14.45 -13.09 -5.55
N GLU A 42 15.28 -13.59 -4.64
CA GLU A 42 16.15 -14.73 -4.84
C GLU A 42 15.63 -15.91 -4.01
N ARG A 43 15.56 -17.09 -4.62
CA ARG A 43 15.22 -18.30 -3.90
C ARG A 43 16.48 -18.88 -3.24
N VAL A 44 16.53 -18.87 -1.90
CA VAL A 44 17.67 -19.34 -1.11
C VAL A 44 17.57 -20.84 -0.86
N HIS A 45 16.37 -21.33 -0.49
CA HIS A 45 16.10 -22.73 -0.28
C HIS A 45 14.92 -23.20 -1.14
N TYR A 46 14.97 -24.46 -1.52
CA TYR A 46 13.98 -25.12 -2.36
C TYR A 46 13.33 -26.28 -1.61
N MET A 47 12.03 -26.42 -1.67
CA MET A 47 11.28 -27.48 -0.99
C MET A 47 11.85 -28.87 -1.32
N ALA A 48 12.09 -29.16 -2.58
CA ALA A 48 12.60 -30.47 -3.06
C ALA A 48 14.00 -30.82 -2.53
N LYS A 49 14.81 -29.82 -2.14
CA LYS A 49 16.21 -30.02 -1.71
C LYS A 49 16.40 -29.85 -0.22
N SER A 50 15.66 -28.96 0.40
CA SER A 50 15.87 -28.53 1.79
C SER A 50 14.64 -28.77 2.67
N GLY A 51 13.52 -29.26 2.13
CA GLY A 51 12.26 -29.42 2.85
C GLY A 51 11.57 -28.09 3.21
N VAL A 52 12.16 -26.95 2.82
CA VAL A 52 11.61 -25.61 3.07
C VAL A 52 11.81 -24.73 1.85
N LEU A 53 10.96 -23.73 1.71
CA LEU A 53 11.09 -22.65 0.73
C LEU A 53 11.47 -21.37 1.46
N THR A 54 12.63 -20.81 1.14
CA THR A 54 13.09 -19.54 1.70
C THR A 54 13.50 -18.60 0.56
N GLN A 55 13.12 -17.34 0.69
CA GLN A 55 13.45 -16.31 -0.29
C GLN A 55 14.19 -15.16 0.41
N ARG A 56 15.13 -14.56 -0.32
CA ARG A 56 15.75 -13.30 0.04
C ARG A 56 15.11 -12.21 -0.80
N ILE A 57 14.78 -11.09 -0.16
CA ILE A 57 14.22 -9.91 -0.81
C ILE A 57 15.21 -8.76 -0.65
N THR A 58 15.50 -8.08 -1.76
CA THR A 58 16.26 -6.82 -1.77
C THR A 58 15.39 -5.78 -2.43
N THR A 59 15.11 -4.70 -1.72
CA THR A 59 14.26 -3.61 -2.19
C THR A 59 14.51 -2.35 -1.35
N VAL A 60 14.16 -1.19 -1.89
CA VAL A 60 13.94 0.01 -1.08
C VAL A 60 12.61 -0.14 -0.34
N MET A 61 12.47 0.48 0.82
CA MET A 61 11.24 0.38 1.62
C MET A 61 10.05 1.10 0.94
N HIS A 62 10.34 2.16 0.20
CA HIS A 62 9.34 2.93 -0.57
C HIS A 62 8.99 2.22 -1.89
N SER A 63 8.35 1.06 -1.80
CA SER A 63 8.05 0.19 -2.94
C SER A 63 6.67 -0.45 -2.83
N GLY A 64 5.85 -0.29 -3.86
CA GLY A 64 4.48 -0.82 -3.92
C GLY A 64 3.56 -0.19 -2.87
N THR A 65 2.58 -0.94 -2.38
CA THR A 65 1.72 -0.49 -1.28
C THR A 65 2.47 -0.61 0.04
N HIS A 66 2.75 0.52 0.69
CA HIS A 66 3.57 0.60 1.90
C HIS A 66 3.10 1.74 2.81
N ILE A 67 3.73 1.88 3.96
CA ILE A 67 3.48 2.95 4.94
C ILE A 67 4.73 3.82 5.01
N ASP A 68 4.54 5.13 4.92
CA ASP A 68 5.57 6.11 5.19
C ASP A 68 5.37 6.74 6.57
N ALA A 69 6.47 6.88 7.33
CA ALA A 69 6.46 7.67 8.55
C ALA A 69 6.54 9.16 8.23
N PRO A 70 6.13 10.06 9.14
CA PRO A 70 6.34 11.49 8.99
C PRO A 70 7.79 11.86 8.66
N ALA A 71 8.76 11.17 9.28
CA ALA A 71 10.19 11.38 9.08
C ALA A 71 10.66 11.14 7.63
N HIS A 72 9.84 10.48 6.78
CA HIS A 72 10.18 10.28 5.37
C HIS A 72 10.35 11.60 4.60
N VAL A 73 9.57 12.62 4.94
CA VAL A 73 9.55 13.90 4.22
C VAL A 73 9.73 15.14 5.11
N VAL A 74 9.67 14.98 6.44
CA VAL A 74 9.78 16.08 7.39
C VAL A 74 10.82 15.76 8.44
N GLU A 75 11.96 16.46 8.42
CA GLU A 75 13.05 16.31 9.38
C GLU A 75 12.57 16.57 10.82
N GLY A 76 13.08 15.77 11.76
CA GLY A 76 12.78 15.90 13.19
C GLY A 76 11.41 15.40 13.62
N THR A 77 10.69 14.71 12.73
CA THR A 77 9.40 14.09 13.06
C THR A 77 9.55 12.58 13.33
N PRO A 78 8.52 11.90 13.88
CA PRO A 78 8.62 10.50 14.30
C PRO A 78 8.96 9.54 13.15
N PHE A 79 9.81 8.55 13.45
CA PHE A 79 9.95 7.33 12.68
C PHE A 79 8.75 6.40 12.89
N LEU A 80 8.63 5.37 12.06
CA LEU A 80 7.44 4.50 12.07
C LEU A 80 7.27 3.77 13.41
N GLU A 81 8.36 3.33 14.05
CA GLU A 81 8.36 2.67 15.35
C GLU A 81 7.93 3.59 16.51
N GLU A 82 7.94 4.90 16.30
CA GLU A 82 7.50 5.89 17.28
C GLU A 82 6.02 6.29 17.09
N VAL A 83 5.39 5.87 15.99
CA VAL A 83 3.98 6.18 15.72
C VAL A 83 3.09 5.21 16.52
N PRO A 84 2.17 5.71 17.37
CA PRO A 84 1.27 4.85 18.13
C PRO A 84 0.43 3.95 17.24
N LEU A 85 0.22 2.69 17.65
CA LEU A 85 -0.57 1.71 16.90
C LEU A 85 -2.00 2.17 16.63
N GLU A 86 -2.56 2.99 17.53
CA GLU A 86 -3.88 3.57 17.41
C GLU A 86 -4.04 4.45 16.17
N CYS A 87 -2.92 4.95 15.61
CA CYS A 87 -2.95 5.70 14.35
C CYS A 87 -3.24 4.83 13.13
N PHE A 88 -3.07 3.51 13.25
CA PHE A 88 -3.26 2.57 12.13
C PHE A 88 -4.59 1.81 12.19
N PHE A 89 -5.41 2.07 13.20
CA PHE A 89 -6.68 1.39 13.40
C PHE A 89 -7.75 2.36 13.89
N GLY A 90 -8.93 2.30 13.28
CA GLY A 90 -10.04 3.15 13.70
C GLY A 90 -11.14 3.23 12.65
N THR A 91 -12.06 4.15 12.89
CA THR A 91 -13.05 4.53 11.88
C THR A 91 -12.36 5.34 10.77
N GLY A 92 -12.94 5.31 9.59
CA GLY A 92 -12.39 6.04 8.47
C GLY A 92 -13.42 6.36 7.42
N VAL A 93 -12.98 7.15 6.44
CA VAL A 93 -13.82 7.60 5.34
C VAL A 93 -13.06 7.47 4.02
N VAL A 94 -13.76 7.00 3.00
CA VAL A 94 -13.26 7.01 1.63
C VAL A 94 -13.82 8.23 0.91
N VAL A 95 -12.95 9.12 0.43
CA VAL A 95 -13.32 10.30 -0.33
C VAL A 95 -12.78 10.22 -1.74
N SER A 96 -13.59 10.57 -2.73
CA SER A 96 -13.17 10.59 -4.12
C SER A 96 -12.74 12.01 -4.50
N ILE A 97 -11.45 12.13 -4.83
CA ILE A 97 -10.82 13.39 -5.27
C ILE A 97 -10.01 13.09 -6.54
N PRO A 98 -10.68 12.88 -7.69
CA PRO A 98 -10.00 12.56 -8.94
C PRO A 98 -8.97 13.64 -9.29
N LYS A 99 -7.76 13.22 -9.64
CA LYS A 99 -6.66 14.11 -10.03
C LYS A 99 -6.02 13.65 -11.32
N LYS A 100 -5.63 14.61 -12.15
CA LYS A 100 -4.81 14.38 -13.33
C LYS A 100 -3.33 14.42 -12.96
N LYS A 101 -2.48 14.11 -13.93
CA LYS A 101 -1.02 14.21 -13.80
C LYS A 101 -0.64 15.63 -13.33
N TRP A 102 0.20 15.72 -12.30
CA TRP A 102 0.70 16.95 -11.69
C TRP A 102 -0.32 17.80 -10.93
N GLU A 103 -1.57 17.35 -10.79
CA GLU A 103 -2.54 18.05 -9.95
C GLU A 103 -2.32 17.69 -8.47
N VAL A 104 -2.30 18.72 -7.64
CA VAL A 104 -2.11 18.59 -6.19
C VAL A 104 -3.45 18.46 -5.48
N ILE A 105 -3.51 17.64 -4.44
CA ILE A 105 -4.63 17.60 -3.51
C ILE A 105 -4.47 18.78 -2.54
N THR A 106 -5.44 19.67 -2.52
CA THR A 106 -5.42 20.86 -1.68
C THR A 106 -6.27 20.68 -0.42
N ALA A 107 -6.07 21.54 0.58
CA ALA A 107 -6.94 21.59 1.77
C ALA A 107 -8.42 21.79 1.38
N LYS A 108 -8.69 22.63 0.38
CA LYS A 108 -10.04 22.87 -0.14
C LYS A 108 -10.68 21.62 -0.75
N ASP A 109 -9.90 20.76 -1.40
CA ASP A 109 -10.40 19.48 -1.91
C ASP A 109 -10.89 18.60 -0.74
N LEU A 110 -10.10 18.52 0.34
CA LEU A 110 -10.46 17.74 1.53
C LEU A 110 -11.64 18.36 2.29
N GLU A 111 -11.69 19.68 2.43
CA GLU A 111 -12.81 20.39 3.06
C GLU A 111 -14.14 20.19 2.32
N ASN A 112 -14.08 20.11 0.99
CA ASN A 112 -15.24 19.91 0.13
C ASN A 112 -15.60 18.44 -0.08
N ALA A 113 -14.73 17.50 0.34
CA ALA A 113 -14.94 16.08 0.14
C ALA A 113 -16.24 15.55 0.76
N ARG A 114 -16.78 14.52 0.14
CA ARG A 114 -17.94 13.79 0.66
C ARG A 114 -17.67 12.29 0.58
N PRO A 115 -18.03 11.52 1.61
CA PRO A 115 -18.60 11.94 2.91
C PRO A 115 -17.72 12.93 3.66
N LYS A 116 -18.28 13.68 4.63
CA LYS A 116 -17.54 14.68 5.41
C LYS A 116 -16.50 14.01 6.29
N ILE A 117 -15.26 14.44 6.19
CA ILE A 117 -14.17 13.99 7.05
C ILE A 117 -14.38 14.54 8.46
N GLN A 118 -14.25 13.69 9.47
CA GLN A 118 -14.36 14.03 10.89
C GLN A 118 -12.98 13.98 11.56
N LYS A 119 -12.87 14.62 12.70
CA LYS A 119 -11.65 14.54 13.52
C LYS A 119 -11.43 13.08 13.97
N GLY A 120 -10.26 12.54 13.71
CA GLY A 120 -9.88 11.17 14.07
C GLY A 120 -10.16 10.13 13.00
N ASP A 121 -10.77 10.50 11.87
CA ASP A 121 -10.95 9.57 10.76
C ASP A 121 -9.62 9.20 10.11
N ILE A 122 -9.50 7.92 9.75
CA ILE A 122 -8.53 7.47 8.76
C ILE A 122 -9.10 7.82 7.38
N VAL A 123 -8.41 8.68 6.65
CA VAL A 123 -8.90 9.18 5.36
C VAL A 123 -8.27 8.43 4.20
N ILE A 124 -9.08 7.72 3.43
CA ILE A 124 -8.65 7.08 2.20
C ILE A 124 -9.05 7.98 1.03
N VAL A 125 -8.06 8.51 0.32
CA VAL A 125 -8.28 9.39 -0.82
C VAL A 125 -8.19 8.61 -2.12
N ASN A 126 -9.33 8.46 -2.80
CA ASN A 126 -9.36 7.86 -4.13
C ASN A 126 -9.12 8.94 -5.20
N THR A 127 -7.92 8.94 -5.75
CA THR A 127 -7.52 9.87 -6.82
C THR A 127 -7.86 9.36 -8.23
N GLY A 128 -8.24 8.08 -8.35
CA GLY A 128 -8.44 7.40 -9.64
C GLY A 128 -7.17 6.82 -10.26
N TRP A 129 -5.99 7.05 -9.67
CA TRP A 129 -4.71 6.60 -10.23
C TRP A 129 -4.50 5.09 -10.20
N HIS A 130 -5.26 4.36 -9.40
CA HIS A 130 -5.24 2.89 -9.39
C HIS A 130 -5.54 2.26 -10.76
N HIS A 131 -6.23 2.96 -11.66
CA HIS A 131 -6.48 2.50 -13.04
C HIS A 131 -5.20 2.39 -13.88
N TYR A 132 -4.14 3.09 -13.48
CA TYR A 132 -2.86 3.09 -14.19
C TYR A 132 -1.82 2.16 -13.55
N TYR A 133 -2.17 1.39 -12.53
CA TYR A 133 -1.21 0.58 -11.77
C TYR A 133 -0.46 -0.44 -12.63
N SER A 134 -1.10 -1.02 -13.64
CA SER A 134 -0.48 -1.96 -14.57
C SER A 134 0.36 -1.26 -15.66
N ASP A 135 0.26 0.05 -15.77
CA ASP A 135 1.05 0.85 -16.70
C ASP A 135 2.37 1.24 -16.00
N SER A 136 3.50 0.89 -16.61
CA SER A 136 4.84 1.29 -16.14
C SER A 136 5.02 2.81 -16.00
N GLN A 137 4.00 3.59 -16.36
CA GLN A 137 3.98 5.04 -16.21
C GLN A 137 3.59 5.52 -14.80
N ILE A 138 3.10 4.67 -13.90
CA ILE A 138 2.77 5.09 -12.53
C ILE A 138 3.98 5.71 -11.84
N GLY A 139 5.14 5.08 -11.91
CA GLY A 139 6.36 5.66 -11.37
C GLY A 139 6.82 6.95 -12.04
N ARG A 140 6.27 7.31 -13.19
CA ARG A 140 6.56 8.55 -13.92
C ARG A 140 5.54 9.66 -13.66
N ALA A 141 4.47 9.36 -12.97
CA ALA A 141 3.40 10.31 -12.71
C ALA A 141 3.74 11.33 -11.61
N HIS A 142 4.75 11.02 -10.81
CA HIS A 142 5.16 11.84 -9.65
C HIS A 142 6.50 12.57 -9.85
N VAL A 143 7.06 12.53 -11.04
CA VAL A 143 8.31 13.25 -11.39
C VAL A 143 8.00 14.55 -12.08
#